data_e03b56fa4a429f59b5e921767f2625f6
#
_entry.id   e03b56fa4a429f59b5e921767f2625f6
#
_cell.length_a   1.000
_cell.length_b   1.000
_cell.length_c   1.000
_cell.angle_alpha   90.00
_cell.angle_beta   90.00
_cell.angle_gamma   90.00
#
_symmetry.space_group_name_H-M   'P 1'
#
loop_
_entity.id
_entity.type
_entity.pdbx_description
1 polymer ?
#
loop_
_entity_poly.entity_id
_entity_poly.type
_entity_poly.pdbx_seq_one_letter_code
_entity_poly.pdbx_strand_id
1 'polypeptide(L)'
;YQSNKDLRNGINTGAVKYSDMHLSHLSQELRYGFYGKLDFAVVEAADVTPDGEILPSAGVGLAPTACMLADKIIIELNSTQPKELYGMHDIFIPANPPYRKELPIYKVSDRAGDKTIKVDPKKIVAIVESNEFTNVAKFTEVDATTAKIGQNVANFLAGELKRGTVPPEFLPIQSGVGNVANAVLYSLGDNKDVPTFTMYTEVIQDAVIDLMEKGRISFASGCSLTTSTDVTKDIYSNLKFFNDKVLLRPIEISNNPEIIRRLGLITINTALEADIFGNVNSTHVLGTKM
;
A
#
# COMPACT_ATOMS: atom_id res chain seq x y z
N TYR A 1 -9.24 -4.71 -6.59
CA TYR A 1 -9.52 -3.33 -6.96
C TYR A 1 -9.71 -3.21 -8.47
N GLN A 2 -10.90 -2.75 -8.89
CA GLN A 2 -11.33 -2.81 -10.29
C GLN A 2 -11.14 -1.46 -10.99
N SER A 3 -9.91 -1.04 -11.16
CA SER A 3 -9.58 0.22 -11.86
C SER A 3 -9.78 0.11 -13.38
N ASN A 4 -9.61 -1.07 -13.96
CA ASN A 4 -9.80 -1.30 -15.38
C ASN A 4 -11.30 -1.27 -15.74
N LYS A 5 -11.67 -0.43 -16.72
CA LYS A 5 -13.06 -0.22 -17.13
C LYS A 5 -13.70 -1.47 -17.73
N ASP A 6 -12.96 -2.22 -18.56
CA ASP A 6 -13.49 -3.41 -19.23
C ASP A 6 -13.72 -4.54 -18.23
N LEU A 7 -12.80 -4.70 -17.28
CA LEU A 7 -12.94 -5.67 -16.20
C LEU A 7 -14.15 -5.33 -15.32
N ARG A 8 -14.33 -4.06 -14.93
CA ARG A 8 -15.52 -3.61 -14.18
C ARG A 8 -16.82 -3.89 -14.95
N ASN A 9 -16.85 -3.60 -16.25
CA ASN A 9 -18.00 -3.90 -17.08
C ASN A 9 -18.29 -5.40 -17.12
N GLY A 10 -17.25 -6.23 -17.27
CA GLY A 10 -17.38 -7.68 -17.22
C GLY A 10 -17.96 -8.19 -15.90
N ILE A 11 -17.52 -7.64 -14.77
CA ILE A 11 -18.05 -7.94 -13.43
C ILE A 11 -19.51 -7.51 -13.33
N ASN A 12 -19.83 -6.26 -13.70
CA ASN A 12 -21.17 -5.71 -13.61
C ASN A 12 -22.20 -6.41 -14.51
N THR A 13 -21.76 -7.06 -15.58
CA THR A 13 -22.60 -7.86 -16.49
C THR A 13 -22.62 -9.35 -16.15
N GLY A 14 -21.81 -9.79 -15.17
CA GLY A 14 -21.69 -11.21 -14.83
C GLY A 14 -20.81 -12.04 -15.77
N ALA A 15 -20.19 -11.41 -16.78
CA ALA A 15 -19.25 -12.08 -17.70
C ALA A 15 -17.93 -12.47 -17.03
N VAL A 16 -17.55 -11.72 -15.99
CA VAL A 16 -16.38 -11.99 -15.14
C VAL A 16 -16.86 -12.34 -13.74
N LYS A 17 -16.43 -13.49 -13.24
CA LYS A 17 -16.69 -13.88 -11.85
C LYS A 17 -15.87 -13.00 -10.92
N TYR A 18 -16.51 -12.49 -9.91
CA TYR A 18 -15.91 -11.64 -8.88
C TYR A 18 -16.22 -12.21 -7.50
N SER A 19 -15.24 -12.17 -6.62
CA SER A 19 -15.39 -12.49 -5.21
C SER A 19 -14.85 -11.34 -4.39
N ASP A 20 -15.67 -10.80 -3.53
CA ASP A 20 -15.25 -9.75 -2.60
C ASP A 20 -14.43 -10.35 -1.46
N MET A 21 -13.34 -9.69 -1.09
CA MET A 21 -12.48 -10.14 0.00
C MET A 21 -11.66 -8.98 0.57
N HIS A 22 -11.21 -9.14 1.80
CA HIS A 22 -10.20 -8.26 2.37
C HIS A 22 -8.82 -8.57 1.77
N LEU A 23 -8.12 -7.53 1.31
CA LEU A 23 -6.78 -7.67 0.73
C LEU A 23 -5.78 -8.31 1.70
N SER A 24 -5.94 -8.06 3.01
CA SER A 24 -5.13 -8.70 4.05
C SER A 24 -5.27 -10.22 4.12
N HIS A 25 -6.36 -10.80 3.60
CA HIS A 25 -6.63 -12.23 3.66
C HIS A 25 -6.16 -13.00 2.43
N LEU A 26 -6.03 -12.35 1.28
CA LEU A 26 -5.73 -13.02 0.00
C LEU A 26 -4.47 -13.88 0.06
N SER A 27 -3.38 -13.35 0.62
CA SER A 27 -2.12 -14.10 0.77
C SER A 27 -2.30 -15.35 1.62
N GLN A 28 -3.01 -15.24 2.74
CA GLN A 28 -3.31 -16.33 3.65
C GLN A 28 -4.20 -17.38 2.97
N GLU A 29 -5.25 -16.96 2.28
CA GLU A 29 -6.19 -17.87 1.60
C GLU A 29 -5.52 -18.64 0.48
N LEU A 30 -4.59 -18.01 -0.25
CA LEU A 30 -3.73 -18.70 -1.22
C LEU A 30 -2.85 -19.74 -0.55
N ARG A 31 -2.18 -19.40 0.57
CA ARG A 31 -1.35 -20.38 1.32
C ARG A 31 -2.15 -21.54 1.90
N TYR A 32 -3.45 -21.33 2.19
CA TYR A 32 -4.35 -22.40 2.65
C TYR A 32 -4.90 -23.24 1.50
N GLY A 33 -4.63 -22.88 0.27
CA GLY A 33 -5.06 -23.63 -0.90
C GLY A 33 -6.51 -23.42 -1.32
N PHE A 34 -7.19 -22.39 -0.82
CA PHE A 34 -8.61 -22.13 -1.14
C PHE A 34 -8.85 -21.86 -2.62
N TYR A 35 -7.85 -21.36 -3.32
CA TYR A 35 -7.90 -21.09 -4.77
C TYR A 35 -7.17 -22.15 -5.59
N GLY A 36 -6.76 -23.26 -4.96
CA GLY A 36 -6.04 -24.33 -5.62
C GLY A 36 -4.55 -24.02 -5.83
N LYS A 37 -3.94 -24.75 -6.74
CA LYS A 37 -2.51 -24.68 -7.04
C LYS A 37 -2.20 -23.47 -7.91
N LEU A 38 -1.06 -22.84 -7.66
CA LEU A 38 -0.54 -21.75 -8.49
C LEU A 38 0.53 -22.31 -9.44
N ASP A 39 0.22 -22.38 -10.73
CA ASP A 39 1.17 -22.89 -11.72
C ASP A 39 2.24 -21.85 -12.06
N PHE A 40 1.85 -20.57 -12.18
CA PHE A 40 2.74 -19.49 -12.53
C PHE A 40 2.54 -18.27 -11.59
N ALA A 41 3.66 -17.61 -11.25
CA ALA A 41 3.69 -16.23 -10.78
C ALA A 41 4.39 -15.36 -11.83
N VAL A 42 3.79 -14.20 -12.13
CA VAL A 42 4.42 -13.17 -12.96
C VAL A 42 4.65 -11.97 -12.06
N VAL A 43 5.90 -11.56 -11.89
CA VAL A 43 6.29 -10.51 -10.94
C VAL A 43 7.22 -9.52 -11.59
N GLU A 44 6.98 -8.22 -11.33
CA GLU A 44 7.89 -7.16 -11.70
C GLU A 44 9.04 -7.08 -10.68
N ALA A 45 10.25 -6.87 -11.16
CA ALA A 45 11.44 -6.74 -10.34
C ALA A 45 12.36 -5.61 -10.83
N ALA A 46 13.05 -4.99 -9.88
CA ALA A 46 14.13 -4.05 -10.14
C ALA A 46 15.47 -4.77 -10.39
N ASP A 47 15.65 -5.94 -9.78
CA ASP A 47 16.83 -6.79 -9.98
C ASP A 47 16.53 -8.25 -9.62
N VAL A 48 17.36 -9.16 -10.12
CA VAL A 48 17.32 -10.58 -9.76
C VAL A 48 18.73 -11.15 -9.77
N THR A 49 19.07 -11.93 -8.75
CA THR A 49 20.38 -12.59 -8.65
C THR A 49 20.34 -14.03 -9.15
N PRO A 50 21.47 -14.61 -9.56
CA PRO A 50 21.56 -16.03 -9.95
C PRO A 50 21.13 -17.00 -8.83
N ASP A 51 21.21 -16.58 -7.57
CA ASP A 51 20.82 -17.37 -6.40
C ASP A 51 19.31 -17.30 -6.10
N GLY A 52 18.53 -16.60 -6.92
CA GLY A 52 17.07 -16.49 -6.78
C GLY A 52 16.61 -15.43 -5.78
N GLU A 53 17.43 -14.43 -5.50
CA GLU A 53 16.98 -13.24 -4.79
C GLU A 53 16.36 -12.25 -5.78
N ILE A 54 15.07 -11.93 -5.61
CA ILE A 54 14.33 -10.99 -6.44
C ILE A 54 14.15 -9.70 -5.64
N LEU A 55 14.69 -8.60 -6.15
CA LEU A 55 14.43 -7.26 -5.64
C LEU A 55 13.10 -6.76 -6.21
N PRO A 56 12.04 -6.60 -5.40
CA PRO A 56 10.78 -6.08 -5.92
C PRO A 56 10.92 -4.68 -6.49
N SER A 57 9.99 -4.30 -7.35
CA SER A 57 9.82 -2.92 -7.81
C SER A 57 9.29 -2.00 -6.71
N ALA A 58 8.80 -0.84 -7.05
CA ALA A 58 8.12 0.08 -6.13
C ALA A 58 6.81 -0.46 -5.55
N GLY A 59 6.39 -1.66 -5.93
CA GLY A 59 5.20 -2.34 -5.42
C GLY A 59 5.50 -3.77 -5.00
N VAL A 60 5.21 -4.12 -3.75
CA VAL A 60 5.40 -5.48 -3.23
C VAL A 60 4.12 -6.32 -3.40
N GLY A 61 2.99 -5.77 -2.98
CA GLY A 61 1.68 -6.42 -3.09
C GLY A 61 1.67 -7.88 -2.63
N LEU A 62 1.23 -8.76 -3.53
CA LEU A 62 1.13 -10.20 -3.33
C LEU A 62 2.37 -10.97 -3.77
N ALA A 63 3.33 -10.34 -4.44
CA ALA A 63 4.46 -10.99 -5.10
C ALA A 63 5.20 -12.01 -4.22
N PRO A 64 5.52 -11.76 -2.93
CA PRO A 64 6.22 -12.74 -2.10
C PRO A 64 5.45 -14.05 -1.93
N THR A 65 4.15 -13.98 -1.67
CA THR A 65 3.29 -15.17 -1.52
C THR A 65 3.12 -15.89 -2.85
N ALA A 66 2.93 -15.16 -3.96
CA ALA A 66 2.82 -15.75 -5.29
C ALA A 66 4.10 -16.51 -5.68
N CYS A 67 5.28 -15.91 -5.49
CA CYS A 67 6.58 -16.54 -5.76
C CYS A 67 6.82 -17.78 -4.88
N MET A 68 6.41 -17.72 -3.62
CA MET A 68 6.54 -18.86 -2.71
C MET A 68 5.71 -20.05 -3.19
N LEU A 69 4.46 -19.83 -3.60
CA LEU A 69 3.49 -20.87 -3.92
C LEU A 69 3.57 -21.40 -5.35
N ALA A 70 3.93 -20.56 -6.31
CA ALA A 70 3.94 -20.94 -7.72
C ALA A 70 4.99 -22.03 -8.01
N ASP A 71 4.67 -22.92 -8.96
CA ASP A 71 5.62 -23.89 -9.49
C ASP A 71 6.69 -23.21 -10.35
N LYS A 72 6.29 -22.18 -11.09
CA LYS A 72 7.14 -21.47 -12.04
C LYS A 72 6.98 -19.95 -11.87
N ILE A 73 8.07 -19.23 -12.07
CA ILE A 73 8.11 -17.79 -11.93
C ILE A 73 8.59 -17.18 -13.27
N ILE A 74 7.86 -16.17 -13.73
CA ILE A 74 8.28 -15.30 -14.81
C ILE A 74 8.57 -13.94 -14.19
N ILE A 75 9.76 -13.40 -14.42
CA ILE A 75 10.18 -12.10 -13.92
C ILE A 75 10.10 -11.09 -15.06
N GLU A 76 9.35 -10.02 -14.84
CA GLU A 76 9.48 -8.80 -15.63
C GLU A 76 10.58 -7.94 -15.00
N LEU A 77 11.77 -7.95 -15.61
CA LEU A 77 12.88 -7.13 -15.19
C LEU A 77 12.75 -5.73 -15.81
N ASN A 78 12.26 -4.79 -15.01
CA ASN A 78 11.93 -3.47 -15.52
C ASN A 78 13.08 -2.48 -15.25
N SER A 79 13.71 -2.02 -16.31
CA SER A 79 14.86 -1.10 -16.27
C SER A 79 14.51 0.31 -15.74
N THR A 80 13.22 0.66 -15.66
CA THR A 80 12.78 1.91 -15.02
C THR A 80 12.79 1.84 -13.50
N GLN A 81 12.91 0.64 -12.93
CA GLN A 81 12.99 0.40 -11.48
C GLN A 81 14.47 0.37 -11.05
N PRO A 82 14.93 1.34 -10.27
CA PRO A 82 16.34 1.40 -9.89
C PRO A 82 16.71 0.33 -8.86
N LYS A 83 17.93 -0.23 -9.00
CA LYS A 83 18.46 -1.21 -8.04
C LYS A 83 18.68 -0.62 -6.64
N GLU A 84 18.79 0.69 -6.55
CA GLU A 84 18.89 1.46 -5.31
C GLU A 84 17.62 1.41 -4.44
N LEU A 85 16.51 0.84 -4.95
CA LEU A 85 15.37 0.44 -4.12
C LEU A 85 15.74 -0.62 -3.08
N TYR A 86 16.91 -1.27 -3.24
CA TYR A 86 17.42 -2.20 -2.23
C TYR A 86 17.56 -1.53 -0.86
N GLY A 87 16.83 -2.08 0.11
CA GLY A 87 16.74 -1.54 1.46
C GLY A 87 15.41 -0.85 1.77
N MET A 88 14.60 -0.50 0.77
CA MET A 88 13.25 0.03 0.99
C MET A 88 12.22 -1.06 1.32
N HIS A 89 12.53 -2.33 1.06
CA HIS A 89 11.60 -3.44 1.24
C HIS A 89 11.76 -4.14 2.59
N ASP A 90 10.64 -4.71 3.08
CA ASP A 90 10.55 -5.54 4.29
C ASP A 90 9.64 -6.75 3.99
N ILE A 91 10.23 -7.78 3.39
CA ILE A 91 9.51 -8.94 2.88
C ILE A 91 9.33 -9.96 4.00
N PHE A 92 8.14 -10.01 4.57
CA PHE A 92 7.79 -10.93 5.63
C PHE A 92 6.52 -11.71 5.27
N ILE A 93 6.58 -13.03 5.36
CA ILE A 93 5.44 -13.92 5.13
C ILE A 93 5.13 -14.62 6.47
N PRO A 94 3.95 -14.38 7.06
CA PRO A 94 3.54 -15.05 8.29
C PRO A 94 3.47 -16.58 8.14
N ALA A 95 3.86 -17.29 9.18
CA ALA A 95 3.74 -18.73 9.20
C ALA A 95 2.27 -19.18 9.21
N ASN A 96 2.00 -20.34 8.62
CA ASN A 96 0.69 -20.98 8.68
C ASN A 96 0.44 -21.65 10.06
N PRO A 97 -0.83 -21.83 10.47
CA PRO A 97 -1.14 -22.66 11.64
C PRO A 97 -0.51 -24.06 11.53
N PRO A 98 -0.10 -24.67 12.63
CA PRO A 98 -0.14 -24.18 14.01
C PRO A 98 1.05 -23.31 14.42
N TYR A 99 1.94 -22.95 13.50
CA TYR A 99 3.24 -22.31 13.75
C TYR A 99 3.19 -20.78 13.74
N ARG A 100 1.98 -20.21 13.80
CA ARG A 100 1.81 -18.76 13.86
C ARG A 100 2.49 -18.15 15.07
N LYS A 101 3.10 -17.00 14.86
CA LYS A 101 3.71 -16.16 15.88
C LYS A 101 3.21 -14.74 15.73
N GLU A 102 3.36 -13.96 16.78
CA GLU A 102 3.15 -12.53 16.75
C GLU A 102 3.95 -11.86 15.64
N LEU A 103 3.35 -10.87 14.97
CA LEU A 103 4.04 -10.06 13.99
C LEU A 103 4.87 -8.99 14.71
N PRO A 104 6.21 -8.98 14.59
CA PRO A 104 7.09 -8.13 15.41
C PRO A 104 7.17 -6.69 14.86
N ILE A 105 6.03 -6.03 14.73
CA ILE A 105 5.90 -4.65 14.25
C ILE A 105 5.15 -3.86 15.31
N TYR A 106 5.86 -3.02 16.05
CA TYR A 106 5.36 -2.19 17.15
C TYR A 106 5.44 -0.71 16.83
N LYS A 107 6.22 -0.35 15.82
CA LYS A 107 6.37 0.99 15.25
C LYS A 107 6.28 0.91 13.74
N VAL A 108 5.89 2.01 13.11
CA VAL A 108 5.76 2.09 11.64
C VAL A 108 7.07 1.71 10.93
N SER A 109 8.21 2.04 11.53
CA SER A 109 9.55 1.81 10.98
C SER A 109 10.16 0.44 11.31
N ASP A 110 9.51 -0.41 12.13
CA ASP A 110 10.07 -1.71 12.49
C ASP A 110 10.14 -2.61 11.26
N ARG A 111 11.19 -3.41 11.17
CA ARG A 111 11.40 -4.40 10.11
C ARG A 111 11.24 -5.81 10.68
N ALA A 112 10.50 -6.65 9.96
CA ALA A 112 10.21 -8.03 10.36
C ALA A 112 10.82 -9.06 9.40
N GLY A 113 11.18 -8.67 8.19
CA GLY A 113 11.57 -9.56 7.11
C GLY A 113 12.85 -9.20 6.38
N ASP A 114 12.99 -9.76 5.20
CA ASP A 114 14.13 -9.58 4.30
C ASP A 114 13.96 -8.38 3.36
N LYS A 115 15.05 -7.99 2.70
CA LYS A 115 15.04 -6.91 1.70
C LYS A 115 14.65 -7.38 0.30
N THR A 116 14.62 -8.69 0.07
CA THR A 116 14.37 -9.34 -1.22
C THR A 116 13.41 -10.51 -1.05
N ILE A 117 12.78 -10.93 -2.13
CA ILE A 117 12.02 -12.19 -2.18
C ILE A 117 13.02 -13.30 -2.53
N LYS A 118 13.10 -14.34 -1.70
CA LYS A 118 14.00 -15.48 -1.92
C LYS A 118 13.21 -16.67 -2.47
N VAL A 119 13.65 -17.19 -3.61
CA VAL A 119 13.04 -18.36 -4.26
C VAL A 119 14.11 -19.37 -4.68
N ASP A 120 13.71 -20.62 -4.91
CA ASP A 120 14.56 -21.58 -5.62
C ASP A 120 14.76 -21.04 -7.05
N PRO A 121 16.00 -20.77 -7.50
CA PRO A 121 16.25 -20.24 -8.83
C PRO A 121 15.74 -21.16 -9.95
N LYS A 122 15.57 -22.46 -9.71
CA LYS A 122 14.98 -23.41 -10.67
C LYS A 122 13.51 -23.11 -10.99
N LYS A 123 12.81 -22.38 -10.11
CA LYS A 123 11.45 -21.93 -10.40
C LYS A 123 11.40 -20.80 -11.43
N ILE A 124 12.47 -20.03 -11.60
CA ILE A 124 12.54 -18.92 -12.56
C ILE A 124 12.71 -19.51 -13.96
N VAL A 125 11.63 -19.49 -14.73
CA VAL A 125 11.60 -20.08 -16.07
C VAL A 125 11.79 -19.07 -17.19
N ALA A 126 11.57 -17.80 -16.93
CA ALA A 126 11.80 -16.72 -17.87
C ALA A 126 12.08 -15.40 -17.16
N ILE A 127 12.91 -14.57 -17.78
CA ILE A 127 13.12 -13.16 -17.45
C ILE A 127 12.78 -12.38 -18.71
N VAL A 128 11.86 -11.44 -18.60
CA VAL A 128 11.41 -10.56 -19.68
C VAL A 128 11.85 -9.16 -19.34
N GLU A 129 12.67 -8.58 -20.18
CA GLU A 129 13.10 -7.19 -20.00
C GLU A 129 11.98 -6.21 -20.41
N SER A 130 11.75 -5.19 -19.61
CA SER A 130 10.83 -4.09 -19.91
C SER A 130 11.46 -2.74 -19.53
N ASN A 131 10.88 -1.66 -20.05
CA ASN A 131 11.28 -0.29 -19.77
C ASN A 131 10.08 0.64 -19.60
N GLU A 132 8.95 0.07 -19.23
CA GLU A 132 7.69 0.81 -19.09
C GLU A 132 7.55 1.37 -17.67
N PHE A 133 7.34 2.68 -17.57
CA PHE A 133 6.93 3.29 -16.31
C PHE A 133 5.50 2.93 -15.98
N THR A 134 5.26 2.54 -14.75
CA THR A 134 3.89 2.41 -14.23
C THR A 134 3.19 3.76 -14.31
N ASN A 135 2.20 3.87 -15.19
CA ASN A 135 1.46 5.11 -15.39
C ASN A 135 0.29 5.19 -14.40
N VAL A 136 0.50 5.88 -13.29
CA VAL A 136 -0.57 6.25 -12.37
C VAL A 136 -1.10 7.62 -12.79
N ALA A 137 -2.39 7.70 -13.07
CA ALA A 137 -3.02 8.97 -13.42
C ALA A 137 -2.85 9.97 -12.28
N LYS A 138 -2.46 11.20 -12.62
CA LYS A 138 -2.45 12.30 -11.63
C LYS A 138 -3.86 12.48 -11.07
N PHE A 139 -3.93 12.66 -9.76
CA PHE A 139 -5.18 13.04 -9.12
C PHE A 139 -5.59 14.43 -9.60
N THR A 140 -6.89 14.64 -9.75
CA THR A 140 -7.43 15.96 -10.10
C THR A 140 -7.14 16.95 -8.98
N GLU A 141 -7.10 18.24 -9.32
CA GLU A 141 -6.98 19.30 -8.32
C GLU A 141 -8.10 19.20 -7.27
N VAL A 142 -7.75 19.56 -6.03
CA VAL A 142 -8.69 19.54 -4.91
C VAL A 142 -9.68 20.68 -5.08
N ASP A 143 -10.95 20.38 -5.26
CA ASP A 143 -12.01 21.39 -5.33
C ASP A 143 -12.32 22.00 -3.94
N ALA A 144 -13.09 23.08 -3.91
CA ALA A 144 -13.43 23.80 -2.68
C ALA A 144 -14.17 22.92 -1.64
N THR A 145 -15.03 22.00 -2.10
CA THR A 145 -15.77 21.09 -1.22
C THR A 145 -14.84 20.09 -0.59
N THR A 146 -13.99 19.47 -1.38
CA THR A 146 -12.99 18.50 -0.93
C THR A 146 -11.97 19.15 0.01
N ALA A 147 -11.52 20.38 -0.29
CA ALA A 147 -10.65 21.15 0.60
C ALA A 147 -11.33 21.42 1.94
N LYS A 148 -12.63 21.75 1.94
CA LYS A 148 -13.38 21.96 3.19
C LYS A 148 -13.52 20.70 4.02
N ILE A 149 -13.72 19.55 3.40
CA ILE A 149 -13.73 18.24 4.08
C ILE A 149 -12.37 18.03 4.75
N GLY A 150 -11.27 18.22 4.02
CA GLY A 150 -9.91 18.09 4.55
C GLY A 150 -9.67 18.96 5.76
N GLN A 151 -10.03 20.25 5.67
CA GLN A 151 -9.89 21.19 6.77
C GLN A 151 -10.72 20.82 8.00
N ASN A 152 -11.97 20.35 7.79
CA ASN A 152 -12.83 19.93 8.91
C ASN A 152 -12.23 18.73 9.65
N VAL A 153 -11.71 17.73 8.92
CA VAL A 153 -11.06 16.57 9.51
C VAL A 153 -9.79 16.97 10.27
N ALA A 154 -8.94 17.81 9.67
CA ALA A 154 -7.72 18.28 10.32
C ALA A 154 -8.02 19.08 11.60
N ASN A 155 -9.01 19.96 11.57
CA ASN A 155 -9.44 20.73 12.74
C ASN A 155 -10.03 19.84 13.84
N PHE A 156 -10.81 18.81 13.46
CA PHE A 156 -11.33 17.83 14.40
C PHE A 156 -10.18 17.09 15.11
N LEU A 157 -9.23 16.54 14.36
CA LEU A 157 -8.09 15.79 14.92
C LEU A 157 -7.19 16.70 15.79
N ALA A 158 -6.95 17.95 15.38
CA ALA A 158 -6.24 18.93 16.20
C ALA A 158 -6.99 19.22 17.51
N GLY A 159 -8.32 19.26 17.46
CA GLY A 159 -9.16 19.39 18.66
C GLY A 159 -9.08 18.18 19.57
N GLU A 160 -9.07 16.97 19.03
CA GLU A 160 -8.90 15.72 19.80
C GLU A 160 -7.51 15.65 20.47
N LEU A 161 -6.48 16.09 19.75
CA LEU A 161 -5.13 16.21 20.31
C LEU A 161 -5.10 17.16 21.51
N LYS A 162 -5.72 18.34 21.40
CA LYS A 162 -5.82 19.32 22.52
C LYS A 162 -6.64 18.81 23.70
N ARG A 163 -7.64 17.94 23.46
CA ARG A 163 -8.43 17.30 24.53
C ARG A 163 -7.71 16.12 25.18
N GLY A 164 -6.60 15.65 24.61
CA GLY A 164 -5.86 14.48 25.11
C GLY A 164 -6.51 13.13 24.77
N THR A 165 -7.48 13.09 23.85
CA THR A 165 -8.06 11.84 23.32
C THR A 165 -7.17 11.21 22.25
N VAL A 166 -6.33 11.98 21.61
CA VAL A 166 -5.22 11.54 20.76
C VAL A 166 -3.91 11.83 21.50
N PRO A 167 -2.96 10.88 21.57
CA PRO A 167 -1.71 11.08 22.29
C PRO A 167 -0.86 12.23 21.70
N PRO A 168 -0.02 12.91 22.48
CA PRO A 168 0.75 14.08 22.04
C PRO A 168 1.67 13.83 20.86
N GLU A 169 2.22 12.64 20.73
CA GLU A 169 3.05 12.21 19.60
C GLU A 169 2.28 11.96 18.33
N PHE A 170 0.95 12.06 18.39
CA PHE A 170 -0.01 11.70 17.35
C PHE A 170 0.03 10.21 16.99
N LEU A 171 -1.05 9.71 16.41
CA LEU A 171 -1.13 8.33 15.96
C LEU A 171 -0.76 8.22 14.46
N PRO A 172 -0.25 7.07 14.01
CA PRO A 172 0.01 6.88 12.59
C PRO A 172 -1.28 7.01 11.77
N ILE A 173 -1.17 7.61 10.59
CA ILE A 173 -2.28 7.81 9.66
C ILE A 173 -2.28 6.72 8.59
N GLN A 174 -3.46 6.18 8.30
CA GLN A 174 -3.76 5.49 7.05
C GLN A 174 -4.61 6.41 6.19
N SER A 175 -4.26 6.54 4.92
CA SER A 175 -5.00 7.36 3.95
C SER A 175 -5.42 6.51 2.75
N GLY A 176 -6.70 6.58 2.40
CA GLY A 176 -7.22 5.95 1.19
C GLY A 176 -6.74 6.66 -0.08
N VAL A 177 -7.17 6.15 -1.24
CA VAL A 177 -6.85 6.72 -2.56
C VAL A 177 -7.86 7.82 -2.91
N GLY A 178 -7.38 8.94 -3.45
CA GLY A 178 -8.22 9.97 -4.05
C GLY A 178 -8.13 11.35 -3.43
N ASN A 179 -8.87 12.29 -4.01
CA ASN A 179 -8.77 13.72 -3.70
C ASN A 179 -9.13 14.06 -2.25
N VAL A 180 -10.13 13.39 -1.67
CA VAL A 180 -10.52 13.63 -0.27
C VAL A 180 -9.38 13.25 0.67
N ALA A 181 -8.76 12.08 0.45
CA ALA A 181 -7.64 11.61 1.24
C ALA A 181 -6.45 12.58 1.15
N ASN A 182 -6.11 13.03 -0.06
CA ASN A 182 -5.05 14.02 -0.28
C ASN A 182 -5.36 15.36 0.39
N ALA A 183 -6.61 15.85 0.30
CA ALA A 183 -7.02 17.09 0.94
C ALA A 183 -6.89 17.02 2.47
N VAL A 184 -7.23 15.88 3.07
CA VAL A 184 -7.04 15.67 4.52
C VAL A 184 -5.55 15.68 4.87
N LEU A 185 -4.70 14.97 4.11
CA LEU A 185 -3.26 14.95 4.37
C LEU A 185 -2.64 16.34 4.28
N TYR A 186 -2.95 17.12 3.23
CA TYR A 186 -2.45 18.49 3.11
C TYR A 186 -2.96 19.37 4.25
N SER A 187 -4.23 19.27 4.61
CA SER A 187 -4.79 20.05 5.72
C SER A 187 -4.15 19.68 7.07
N LEU A 188 -3.80 18.43 7.31
CA LEU A 188 -3.03 18.00 8.48
C LEU A 188 -1.60 18.54 8.42
N GLY A 189 -0.98 18.49 7.25
CA GLY A 189 0.36 19.02 7.04
C GLY A 189 0.47 20.53 7.30
N ASP A 190 -0.53 21.29 6.90
CA ASP A 190 -0.57 22.75 7.08
C ASP A 190 -1.01 23.18 8.50
N ASN A 191 -1.65 22.29 9.26
CA ASN A 191 -2.15 22.61 10.58
C ASN A 191 -1.00 22.60 11.62
N LYS A 192 -0.72 23.77 12.19
CA LYS A 192 0.37 23.97 13.17
C LYS A 192 0.14 23.28 14.51
N ASP A 193 -1.11 22.98 14.83
CA ASP A 193 -1.48 22.28 16.07
C ASP A 193 -1.27 20.76 15.96
N VAL A 194 -1.07 20.22 14.75
CA VAL A 194 -0.75 18.81 14.51
C VAL A 194 0.77 18.65 14.44
N PRO A 195 1.37 17.76 15.24
CA PRO A 195 2.81 17.51 15.18
C PRO A 195 3.21 16.79 13.90
N THR A 196 4.50 16.61 13.67
CA THR A 196 5.01 15.67 12.67
C THR A 196 4.52 14.27 12.99
N PHE A 197 4.03 13.55 11.99
CA PHE A 197 3.39 12.23 12.15
C PHE A 197 4.01 11.17 11.27
N THR A 198 3.60 9.93 11.48
CA THR A 198 3.99 8.78 10.65
C THR A 198 2.78 8.24 9.89
N MET A 199 3.03 7.44 8.86
CA MET A 199 1.98 6.78 8.09
C MET A 199 2.21 5.27 8.03
N TYR A 200 1.13 4.53 8.25
CA TYR A 200 1.06 3.09 7.98
C TYR A 200 -0.18 2.87 7.11
N THR A 201 0.01 2.59 5.84
CA THR A 201 -1.04 2.67 4.82
C THR A 201 -0.89 1.54 3.79
N GLU A 202 -1.87 1.36 2.92
CA GLU A 202 -1.74 0.44 1.79
C GLU A 202 -0.84 1.06 0.72
N VAL A 203 -1.20 2.23 0.23
CA VAL A 203 -0.48 2.93 -0.85
C VAL A 203 0.12 4.25 -0.38
N ILE A 204 1.30 4.57 -0.89
CA ILE A 204 2.00 5.83 -0.65
C ILE A 204 1.85 6.68 -1.92
N GLN A 205 1.15 7.81 -1.80
CA GLN A 205 0.76 8.69 -2.90
C GLN A 205 1.58 9.99 -2.91
N ASP A 206 1.42 10.80 -3.96
CA ASP A 206 2.13 12.07 -4.16
C ASP A 206 2.09 12.98 -2.92
N ALA A 207 0.92 13.13 -2.29
CA ALA A 207 0.77 13.97 -1.09
C ALA A 207 1.64 13.52 0.09
N VAL A 208 1.89 12.21 0.23
CA VAL A 208 2.76 11.66 1.27
C VAL A 208 4.21 12.06 1.03
N ILE A 209 4.65 11.99 -0.22
CA ILE A 209 6.02 12.34 -0.62
C ILE A 209 6.27 13.82 -0.40
N ASP A 210 5.38 14.68 -0.89
CA ASP A 210 5.47 16.14 -0.70
C ASP A 210 5.52 16.53 0.80
N LEU A 211 4.67 15.93 1.63
CA LEU A 211 4.66 16.19 3.07
C LEU A 211 5.88 15.61 3.78
N MET A 212 6.47 14.54 3.26
CA MET A 212 7.72 13.97 3.78
C MET A 212 8.90 14.90 3.49
N GLU A 213 8.98 15.46 2.29
CA GLU A 213 10.00 16.46 1.92
C GLU A 213 9.87 17.75 2.74
N LYS A 214 8.63 18.17 3.04
CA LYS A 214 8.33 19.29 3.94
C LYS A 214 8.57 18.97 5.43
N GLY A 215 8.98 17.76 5.78
CA GLY A 215 9.24 17.33 7.17
C GLY A 215 7.98 17.17 8.02
N ARG A 216 6.79 17.10 7.40
CA ARG A 216 5.51 16.87 8.10
C ARG A 216 5.20 15.40 8.32
N ILE A 217 5.72 14.52 7.46
CA ILE A 217 5.70 13.07 7.63
C ILE A 217 7.14 12.61 7.86
N SER A 218 7.39 11.96 9.00
CA SER A 218 8.72 11.49 9.36
C SER A 218 9.05 10.11 8.82
N PHE A 219 8.04 9.26 8.64
CA PHE A 219 8.19 7.90 8.12
C PHE A 219 6.87 7.41 7.52
N ALA A 220 6.94 6.64 6.43
CA ALA A 220 5.78 5.98 5.83
C ALA A 220 6.06 4.51 5.55
N SER A 221 5.12 3.63 5.90
CA SER A 221 5.13 2.22 5.56
C SER A 221 3.87 1.86 4.78
N GLY A 222 4.03 1.12 3.69
CA GLY A 222 2.93 0.72 2.83
C GLY A 222 3.25 -0.50 2.00
N CYS A 223 2.39 -0.85 1.02
CA CYS A 223 2.66 -1.95 0.14
C CYS A 223 3.19 -1.51 -1.24
N SER A 224 2.98 -0.25 -1.61
CA SER A 224 3.48 0.29 -2.88
C SER A 224 3.62 1.81 -2.87
N LEU A 225 4.56 2.31 -3.67
CA LEU A 225 4.55 3.68 -4.16
C LEU A 225 3.55 3.76 -5.30
N THR A 226 2.47 4.49 -5.08
CA THR A 226 1.41 4.71 -6.09
C THR A 226 1.40 6.20 -6.42
N THR A 227 2.52 6.65 -6.96
CA THR A 227 2.80 8.04 -7.26
C THR A 227 2.72 8.32 -8.76
N SER A 228 2.44 9.57 -9.13
CA SER A 228 2.52 10.00 -10.52
C SER A 228 3.94 9.80 -11.08
N THR A 229 4.06 9.67 -12.39
CA THR A 229 5.35 9.41 -13.05
C THR A 229 6.41 10.47 -12.69
N ASP A 230 6.02 11.74 -12.56
CA ASP A 230 6.94 12.81 -12.21
C ASP A 230 7.47 12.62 -10.78
N VAL A 231 6.57 12.40 -9.82
CA VAL A 231 6.94 12.16 -8.40
C VAL A 231 7.76 10.87 -8.26
N THR A 232 7.43 9.82 -9.03
CA THR A 232 8.25 8.59 -9.04
C THR A 232 9.68 8.87 -9.48
N LYS A 233 9.88 9.67 -10.53
CA LYS A 233 11.22 10.09 -10.98
C LYS A 233 11.96 10.90 -9.93
N ASP A 234 11.26 11.79 -9.24
CA ASP A 234 11.83 12.59 -8.14
C ASP A 234 12.28 11.69 -6.99
N ILE A 235 11.46 10.72 -6.59
CA ILE A 235 11.83 9.70 -5.58
C ILE A 235 13.10 8.96 -6.03
N TYR A 236 13.13 8.47 -7.28
CA TYR A 236 14.25 7.68 -7.80
C TYR A 236 15.54 8.49 -7.92
N SER A 237 15.44 9.80 -8.14
CA SER A 237 16.60 10.71 -8.14
C SER A 237 17.16 10.95 -6.73
N ASN A 238 16.40 10.69 -5.68
CA ASN A 238 16.76 10.95 -4.28
C ASN A 238 16.51 9.76 -3.35
N LEU A 239 16.76 8.54 -3.83
CA LEU A 239 16.52 7.30 -3.06
C LEU A 239 17.26 7.26 -1.74
N LYS A 240 18.42 7.92 -1.63
CA LYS A 240 19.13 8.02 -0.35
C LYS A 240 18.28 8.67 0.75
N PHE A 241 17.50 9.69 0.41
CA PHE A 241 16.59 10.34 1.37
C PHE A 241 15.39 9.44 1.69
N PHE A 242 14.82 8.79 0.68
CA PHE A 242 13.60 8.02 0.86
C PHE A 242 13.82 6.62 1.45
N ASN A 243 14.95 5.96 1.22
CA ASN A 243 15.26 4.65 1.80
C ASN A 243 15.28 4.65 3.35
N ASP A 244 15.58 5.79 3.95
CA ASP A 244 15.57 5.94 5.41
C ASP A 244 14.17 6.29 5.97
N LYS A 245 13.19 6.57 5.10
CA LYS A 245 11.87 7.09 5.49
C LYS A 245 10.69 6.31 4.95
N VAL A 246 10.91 5.43 3.98
CA VAL A 246 9.86 4.63 3.34
C VAL A 246 10.16 3.14 3.49
N LEU A 247 9.12 2.36 3.78
CA LEU A 247 9.21 0.92 3.92
C LEU A 247 8.07 0.23 3.18
N LEU A 248 8.43 -0.63 2.21
CA LEU A 248 7.47 -1.34 1.38
C LEU A 248 7.32 -2.80 1.84
N ARG A 249 6.08 -3.20 2.13
CA ARG A 249 5.72 -4.48 2.74
C ARG A 249 4.77 -5.29 1.86
N PRO A 250 4.71 -6.62 2.02
CA PRO A 250 3.61 -7.41 1.47
C PRO A 250 2.25 -6.88 1.93
N ILE A 251 1.24 -6.98 1.06
CA ILE A 251 -0.10 -6.45 1.34
C ILE A 251 -0.74 -7.10 2.58
N GLU A 252 -0.43 -8.34 2.86
CA GLU A 252 -0.87 -9.04 4.07
C GLU A 252 -0.35 -8.37 5.36
N ILE A 253 0.79 -7.70 5.28
CA ILE A 253 1.40 -7.00 6.42
C ILE A 253 0.91 -5.57 6.48
N SER A 254 0.93 -4.82 5.37
CA SER A 254 0.45 -3.42 5.36
C SER A 254 -1.02 -3.28 5.73
N ASN A 255 -1.84 -4.30 5.41
CA ASN A 255 -3.28 -4.30 5.69
C ASN A 255 -3.66 -5.21 6.87
N ASN A 256 -2.69 -5.65 7.68
CA ASN A 256 -2.92 -6.61 8.76
C ASN A 256 -3.70 -6.01 9.93
N PRO A 257 -4.89 -6.56 10.29
CA PRO A 257 -5.73 -6.01 11.36
C PRO A 257 -5.05 -5.99 12.74
N GLU A 258 -4.19 -6.98 13.04
CA GLU A 258 -3.46 -7.05 14.31
C GLU A 258 -2.48 -5.87 14.43
N ILE A 259 -1.71 -5.61 13.37
CA ILE A 259 -0.75 -4.49 13.33
C ILE A 259 -1.49 -3.15 13.37
N ILE A 260 -2.55 -2.99 12.57
CA ILE A 260 -3.38 -1.79 12.52
C ILE A 260 -3.92 -1.46 13.91
N ARG A 261 -4.48 -2.45 14.61
CA ARG A 261 -4.99 -2.28 15.98
C ARG A 261 -3.87 -1.94 16.97
N ARG A 262 -2.73 -2.60 16.88
CA ARG A 262 -1.58 -2.39 17.79
C ARG A 262 -0.99 -1.01 17.64
N LEU A 263 -0.84 -0.53 16.41
CA LEU A 263 -0.33 0.81 16.12
C LEU A 263 -1.35 1.91 16.45
N GLY A 264 -2.64 1.57 16.58
CA GLY A 264 -3.71 2.53 16.90
C GLY A 264 -3.99 3.51 15.77
N LEU A 265 -4.03 3.03 14.51
CA LEU A 265 -4.14 3.90 13.33
C LEU A 265 -5.39 4.79 13.34
N ILE A 266 -5.22 6.03 12.94
CA ILE A 266 -6.32 6.88 12.46
C ILE A 266 -6.49 6.60 10.98
N THR A 267 -7.65 6.04 10.58
CA THR A 267 -7.90 5.63 9.20
C THR A 267 -8.87 6.60 8.51
N ILE A 268 -8.49 7.07 7.31
CA ILE A 268 -9.24 8.05 6.54
C ILE A 268 -9.50 7.48 5.15
N ASN A 269 -10.78 7.19 4.88
CA ASN A 269 -11.20 6.62 3.61
C ASN A 269 -12.47 7.32 3.12
N THR A 270 -12.65 7.37 1.79
CA THR A 270 -13.82 7.97 1.16
C THR A 270 -14.97 6.98 1.12
N ALA A 271 -16.17 7.44 1.43
CA ALA A 271 -17.41 6.70 1.25
C ALA A 271 -18.22 7.27 0.08
N LEU A 272 -18.99 6.41 -0.59
CA LEU A 272 -19.99 6.83 -1.57
C LEU A 272 -21.26 7.33 -0.88
N GLU A 273 -21.70 6.64 0.15
CA GLU A 273 -22.88 6.96 0.94
C GLU A 273 -22.76 6.43 2.37
N ALA A 274 -23.49 7.05 3.27
CA ALA A 274 -23.67 6.58 4.64
C ALA A 274 -25.14 6.79 5.04
N ASP A 275 -25.69 5.86 5.86
CA ASP A 275 -27.02 5.99 6.40
C ASP A 275 -27.01 6.63 7.80
N ILE A 276 -28.23 6.91 8.33
CA ILE A 276 -28.39 7.52 9.65
C ILE A 276 -27.97 6.61 10.83
N PHE A 277 -27.75 5.32 10.58
CA PHE A 277 -27.27 4.35 11.57
C PHE A 277 -25.75 4.19 11.56
N GLY A 278 -25.05 4.89 10.66
CA GLY A 278 -23.59 4.83 10.53
C GLY A 278 -23.09 3.68 9.65
N ASN A 279 -23.95 3.01 8.89
CA ASN A 279 -23.50 2.07 7.86
C ASN A 279 -22.92 2.87 6.69
N VAL A 280 -21.80 2.37 6.15
CA VAL A 280 -21.03 3.04 5.09
C VAL A 280 -20.90 2.12 3.89
N ASN A 281 -21.13 2.65 2.69
CA ASN A 281 -20.90 1.97 1.43
C ASN A 281 -19.80 2.71 0.65
N SER A 282 -18.75 1.98 0.28
CA SER A 282 -17.60 2.51 -0.47
C SER A 282 -17.42 1.86 -1.85
N THR A 283 -18.19 0.84 -2.20
CA THR A 283 -17.87 -0.03 -3.33
C THR A 283 -18.98 -0.21 -4.36
N HIS A 284 -20.25 -0.14 -3.95
CA HIS A 284 -21.38 -0.47 -4.82
C HIS A 284 -22.33 0.69 -5.00
N VAL A 285 -22.75 0.95 -6.23
CA VAL A 285 -23.83 1.88 -6.57
C VAL A 285 -25.11 1.09 -6.78
N LEU A 286 -26.20 1.53 -6.14
CA LEU A 286 -27.52 0.87 -6.18
C LEU A 286 -27.46 -0.63 -5.75
N GLY A 287 -26.52 -0.99 -4.90
CA GLY A 287 -26.36 -2.32 -4.34
C GLY A 287 -25.84 -3.41 -5.30
N THR A 288 -25.66 -3.12 -6.58
CA THR A 288 -25.36 -4.14 -7.59
C THR A 288 -24.22 -3.78 -8.54
N LYS A 289 -23.88 -2.51 -8.67
CA LYS A 289 -22.83 -2.05 -9.59
C LYS A 289 -21.59 -1.57 -8.83
N MET A 290 -20.47 -2.10 -9.23
CA MET A 290 -19.17 -1.72 -8.70
C MET A 290 -18.63 -0.45 -9.36
#